data_64f65db5571c52068acdd578dbd1e329
#
_entry.id   64f65db5571c52068acdd578dbd1e329
#
_cell.length_a   1.000
_cell.length_b   1.000
_cell.length_c   1.000
_cell.angle_alpha   90.00
_cell.angle_beta   90.00
_cell.angle_gamma   90.00
#
_symmetry.space_group_name_H-M   'P 1'
#
loop_
_entity.id
_entity.type
_entity.pdbx_description
1 polymer ?
#
loop_
_entity_poly.entity_id
_entity_poly.type
_entity_poly.pdbx_seq_one_letter_code
_entity_poly.pdbx_strand_id
1 'polypeptide(L)'
;MLFKKLVLAAALATAAVATQAHADALDSIMKSKVIKVAVPQDFAPFGSAGLDLKPQGYDIDMANLIGKELGVKTEIIPVTSANRIPYLQTNKADLVISSLGKNEEREKVIDFSIAYAPFFSGVFGTKAIAVTSAADLKGKTIGATRGAIEEQALTASAPPDATVKRFEDNNATIAAFVSGQVDLIATGNTVAAAIAEKVPARAPALKFVIKDSPCYVGLNKNEPALLAKVNEIITKAKASGDIAKLSEKWLKAPLPPGF
;
A
#
# COMPACT_ATOMS: atom_id res chain seq x y z
N MET A 1 9.46 7.47 -73.33
CA MET A 1 8.23 7.10 -72.70
C MET A 1 8.45 6.22 -71.44
N LEU A 2 9.53 6.43 -70.69
CA LEU A 2 9.87 5.61 -69.52
C LEU A 2 9.87 6.39 -68.16
N PHE A 3 9.59 7.67 -68.16
CA PHE A 3 9.69 8.56 -66.98
C PHE A 3 8.35 8.83 -66.26
N LYS A 4 7.22 8.29 -66.78
CA LYS A 4 5.88 8.51 -66.20
C LYS A 4 5.33 7.35 -65.36
N LYS A 5 6.05 6.24 -65.17
CA LYS A 5 5.59 5.09 -64.36
C LYS A 5 6.25 4.95 -62.99
N LEU A 6 7.17 5.85 -62.59
CA LEU A 6 7.90 5.79 -61.34
C LEU A 6 7.32 6.68 -60.23
N VAL A 7 6.27 7.46 -60.48
CA VAL A 7 5.72 8.42 -59.51
C VAL A 7 4.46 7.89 -58.80
N LEU A 8 3.91 6.73 -59.23
CA LEU A 8 2.67 6.19 -58.67
C LEU A 8 2.88 5.08 -57.64
N ALA A 9 4.13 4.72 -57.32
CA ALA A 9 4.42 3.66 -56.33
C ALA A 9 4.88 4.22 -54.96
N ALA A 10 4.99 5.53 -54.78
CA ALA A 10 5.49 6.16 -53.57
C ALA A 10 4.38 6.70 -52.63
N ALA A 11 3.11 6.53 -52.95
CA ALA A 11 2.01 7.16 -52.24
C ALA A 11 1.16 6.17 -51.40
N LEU A 12 1.58 4.91 -51.19
CA LEU A 12 0.81 3.90 -50.39
C LEU A 12 1.60 3.32 -49.21
N ALA A 13 2.68 3.95 -48.81
CA ALA A 13 3.38 3.62 -47.58
C ALA A 13 3.07 4.63 -46.46
N THR A 14 1.82 5.09 -46.32
CA THR A 14 1.34 5.62 -45.05
C THR A 14 1.21 4.45 -44.13
N ALA A 15 2.30 4.16 -43.42
CA ALA A 15 2.31 3.22 -42.30
C ALA A 15 1.15 3.56 -41.39
N ALA A 16 0.17 2.67 -41.33
CA ALA A 16 -0.74 2.60 -40.20
C ALA A 16 0.15 2.35 -39.01
N VAL A 17 0.52 3.40 -38.30
CA VAL A 17 0.96 3.30 -36.91
C VAL A 17 -0.31 2.84 -36.17
N ALA A 18 -0.52 1.53 -36.14
CA ALA A 18 -1.44 0.93 -35.22
C ALA A 18 -0.92 1.33 -33.84
N THR A 19 -1.48 2.38 -33.27
CA THR A 19 -1.43 2.60 -31.84
C THR A 19 -1.98 1.30 -31.26
N GLN A 20 -1.09 0.46 -30.73
CA GLN A 20 -1.52 -0.66 -29.90
C GLN A 20 -2.28 0.01 -28.75
N ALA A 21 -3.60 0.05 -28.88
CA ALA A 21 -4.46 0.39 -27.77
C ALA A 21 -4.12 -0.65 -26.69
N HIS A 22 -3.39 -0.21 -25.68
CA HIS A 22 -3.15 -1.04 -24.50
C HIS A 22 -4.55 -1.34 -23.96
N ALA A 23 -4.98 -2.59 -24.03
CA ALA A 23 -6.26 -2.97 -23.42
C ALA A 23 -6.13 -2.69 -21.92
N ASP A 24 -7.07 -1.88 -21.38
CA ASP A 24 -7.09 -1.57 -19.95
C ASP A 24 -7.17 -2.89 -19.15
N ALA A 25 -6.46 -2.95 -18.04
CA ALA A 25 -6.44 -4.15 -17.21
C ALA A 25 -7.85 -4.60 -16.80
N LEU A 26 -8.82 -3.68 -16.70
CA LEU A 26 -10.22 -4.01 -16.42
C LEU A 26 -10.79 -5.00 -17.44
N ASP A 27 -10.54 -4.82 -18.74
CA ASP A 27 -11.05 -5.73 -19.77
C ASP A 27 -10.48 -7.15 -19.61
N SER A 28 -9.19 -7.24 -19.29
CA SER A 28 -8.51 -8.50 -19.02
C SER A 28 -9.07 -9.22 -17.78
N ILE A 29 -9.31 -8.47 -16.70
CA ILE A 29 -9.94 -8.96 -15.46
C ILE A 29 -11.36 -9.45 -15.73
N MET A 30 -12.17 -8.66 -16.45
CA MET A 30 -13.55 -9.02 -16.77
C MET A 30 -13.64 -10.24 -17.68
N LYS A 31 -12.69 -10.42 -18.59
CA LYS A 31 -12.59 -11.58 -19.48
C LYS A 31 -12.15 -12.84 -18.75
N SER A 32 -11.12 -12.75 -17.90
CA SER A 32 -10.59 -13.90 -17.15
C SER A 32 -11.46 -14.27 -15.94
N LYS A 33 -12.34 -13.37 -15.49
CA LYS A 33 -13.12 -13.48 -14.25
C LYS A 33 -12.26 -13.64 -13.00
N VAL A 34 -11.03 -13.11 -13.03
CA VAL A 34 -10.09 -13.13 -11.90
C VAL A 34 -9.42 -11.77 -11.77
N ILE A 35 -9.34 -11.25 -10.56
CA ILE A 35 -8.52 -10.09 -10.19
C ILE A 35 -7.44 -10.53 -9.20
N LYS A 36 -6.18 -10.19 -9.50
CA LYS A 36 -5.01 -10.48 -8.67
C LYS A 36 -4.72 -9.31 -7.77
N VAL A 37 -4.77 -9.52 -6.46
CA VAL A 37 -4.60 -8.44 -5.47
C VAL A 37 -3.44 -8.73 -4.54
N ALA A 38 -2.42 -7.89 -4.57
CA ALA A 38 -1.30 -7.94 -3.64
C ALA A 38 -1.72 -7.35 -2.29
N VAL A 39 -1.57 -8.14 -1.21
CA VAL A 39 -1.99 -7.79 0.15
C VAL A 39 -0.85 -8.02 1.15
N PRO A 40 -0.84 -7.34 2.31
CA PRO A 40 0.18 -7.57 3.33
C PRO A 40 -0.05 -8.94 4.01
N GLN A 41 1.04 -9.62 4.36
CA GLN A 41 0.97 -10.91 5.08
C GLN A 41 1.43 -10.80 6.54
N ASP A 42 2.02 -9.68 6.93
CA ASP A 42 2.79 -9.49 8.17
C ASP A 42 2.51 -8.14 8.84
N PHE A 43 1.38 -7.51 8.54
CA PHE A 43 1.04 -6.16 8.99
C PHE A 43 -0.38 -6.11 9.59
N ALA A 44 -0.60 -6.86 10.67
CA ALA A 44 -1.87 -6.82 11.40
C ALA A 44 -2.14 -5.39 11.95
N PRO A 45 -3.38 -4.89 11.85
CA PRO A 45 -4.62 -5.55 11.48
C PRO A 45 -4.95 -5.52 9.97
N PHE A 46 -4.08 -4.97 9.12
CA PHE A 46 -4.32 -4.86 7.68
C PHE A 46 -4.20 -6.20 6.96
N GLY A 47 -3.18 -6.99 7.28
CA GLY A 47 -3.01 -8.34 6.73
C GLY A 47 -2.11 -9.21 7.60
N SER A 48 -2.55 -10.44 7.84
CA SER A 48 -1.82 -11.47 8.56
C SER A 48 -2.38 -12.85 8.22
N ALA A 49 -1.68 -13.91 8.61
CA ALA A 49 -2.23 -15.25 8.59
C ALA A 49 -3.14 -15.45 9.81
N GLY A 50 -4.31 -16.02 9.61
CA GLY A 50 -5.20 -16.49 10.66
C GLY A 50 -4.71 -17.78 11.32
N LEU A 51 -5.44 -18.27 12.32
CA LEU A 51 -5.15 -19.55 12.96
C LEU A 51 -5.29 -20.75 12.00
N ASP A 52 -6.12 -20.61 10.97
CA ASP A 52 -6.31 -21.57 9.88
C ASP A 52 -5.32 -21.37 8.72
N LEU A 53 -4.30 -20.54 8.92
CA LEU A 53 -3.27 -20.13 7.96
C LEU A 53 -3.82 -19.36 6.74
N LYS A 54 -5.10 -18.99 6.73
CA LYS A 54 -5.66 -18.18 5.66
C LYS A 54 -5.36 -16.69 5.86
N PRO A 55 -5.18 -15.94 4.77
CA PRO A 55 -5.05 -14.49 4.85
C PRO A 55 -6.29 -13.86 5.48
N GLN A 56 -6.07 -12.94 6.42
CA GLN A 56 -7.12 -12.17 7.08
C GLN A 56 -6.64 -10.74 7.36
N GLY A 57 -7.56 -9.80 7.42
CA GLY A 57 -7.26 -8.40 7.72
C GLY A 57 -8.11 -7.43 6.94
N TYR A 58 -7.96 -6.16 7.26
CA TYR A 58 -8.68 -5.07 6.59
C TYR A 58 -8.49 -5.10 5.07
N ASP A 59 -7.25 -5.23 4.62
CA ASP A 59 -6.88 -5.19 3.20
C ASP A 59 -7.37 -6.42 2.44
N ILE A 60 -7.43 -7.57 3.12
CA ILE A 60 -7.97 -8.81 2.55
C ILE A 60 -9.49 -8.69 2.34
N ASP A 61 -10.20 -8.17 3.35
CA ASP A 61 -11.64 -7.94 3.24
C ASP A 61 -11.95 -6.88 2.17
N MET A 62 -11.11 -5.82 2.06
CA MET A 62 -11.23 -4.80 1.03
C MET A 62 -11.00 -5.37 -0.37
N ALA A 63 -9.99 -6.23 -0.56
CA ALA A 63 -9.73 -6.93 -1.81
C ALA A 63 -10.92 -7.80 -2.23
N ASN A 64 -11.48 -8.56 -1.29
CA ASN A 64 -12.66 -9.39 -1.53
C ASN A 64 -13.91 -8.57 -1.85
N LEU A 65 -14.08 -7.40 -1.22
CA LEU A 65 -15.16 -6.47 -1.52
C LEU A 65 -15.05 -5.98 -2.97
N ILE A 66 -13.86 -5.56 -3.42
CA ILE A 66 -13.64 -5.12 -4.81
C ILE A 66 -13.92 -6.26 -5.79
N GLY A 67 -13.40 -7.46 -5.57
CA GLY A 67 -13.66 -8.61 -6.43
C GLY A 67 -15.15 -8.96 -6.51
N LYS A 68 -15.85 -8.92 -5.39
CA LYS A 68 -17.31 -9.13 -5.32
C LYS A 68 -18.08 -8.08 -6.13
N GLU A 69 -17.76 -6.81 -5.99
CA GLU A 69 -18.43 -5.72 -6.71
C GLU A 69 -18.13 -5.76 -8.23
N LEU A 70 -16.97 -6.27 -8.62
CA LEU A 70 -16.62 -6.53 -10.02
C LEU A 70 -17.30 -7.82 -10.56
N GLY A 71 -17.81 -8.69 -9.71
CA GLY A 71 -18.34 -10.00 -10.11
C GLY A 71 -17.28 -10.97 -10.62
N VAL A 72 -16.06 -10.91 -10.02
CA VAL A 72 -14.92 -11.75 -10.37
C VAL A 72 -14.32 -12.43 -9.12
N LYS A 73 -13.56 -13.50 -9.32
CA LYS A 73 -12.81 -14.16 -8.24
C LYS A 73 -11.61 -13.29 -7.82
N THR A 74 -11.43 -13.09 -6.54
CA THR A 74 -10.22 -12.47 -5.99
C THR A 74 -9.14 -13.53 -5.79
N GLU A 75 -7.97 -13.31 -6.37
CA GLU A 75 -6.75 -14.06 -6.11
C GLU A 75 -5.85 -13.22 -5.20
N ILE A 76 -5.67 -13.70 -3.96
CA ILE A 76 -4.86 -13.02 -2.95
C ILE A 76 -3.39 -13.37 -3.13
N ILE A 77 -2.53 -12.37 -3.28
CA ILE A 77 -1.08 -12.51 -3.46
C ILE A 77 -0.37 -11.84 -2.28
N PRO A 78 0.22 -12.62 -1.37
CA PRO A 78 0.95 -12.05 -0.24
C PRO A 78 2.21 -11.30 -0.69
N VAL A 79 2.44 -10.10 -0.13
CA VAL A 79 3.63 -9.28 -0.43
C VAL A 79 4.24 -8.67 0.82
N THR A 80 5.54 -8.41 0.77
CA THR A 80 6.24 -7.52 1.71
C THR A 80 6.13 -6.06 1.24
N SER A 81 6.44 -5.11 2.11
CA SER A 81 6.39 -3.68 1.79
C SER A 81 7.25 -3.29 0.58
N ALA A 82 8.43 -3.90 0.41
CA ALA A 82 9.33 -3.63 -0.71
C ALA A 82 8.82 -4.16 -2.06
N ASN A 83 8.03 -5.23 -2.05
CA ASN A 83 7.57 -5.90 -3.28
C ASN A 83 6.27 -5.35 -3.86
N ARG A 84 5.55 -4.46 -3.15
CA ARG A 84 4.25 -3.93 -3.58
C ARG A 84 4.27 -3.34 -4.99
N ILE A 85 5.10 -2.32 -5.21
CA ILE A 85 5.20 -1.64 -6.51
C ILE A 85 5.81 -2.55 -7.59
N PRO A 86 6.91 -3.30 -7.36
CA PRO A 86 7.42 -4.27 -8.32
C PRO A 86 6.39 -5.29 -8.81
N TYR A 87 5.46 -5.72 -7.96
CA TYR A 87 4.42 -6.67 -8.36
C TYR A 87 3.40 -6.08 -9.33
N LEU A 88 3.06 -4.79 -9.18
CA LEU A 88 2.27 -4.07 -10.19
C LEU A 88 3.05 -3.96 -11.51
N GLN A 89 4.26 -3.41 -11.46
CA GLN A 89 5.06 -3.12 -12.65
C GLN A 89 5.40 -4.38 -13.48
N THR A 90 5.43 -5.55 -12.84
CA THR A 90 5.68 -6.84 -13.51
C THR A 90 4.40 -7.62 -13.80
N ASN A 91 3.22 -7.01 -13.64
CA ASN A 91 1.90 -7.62 -13.86
C ASN A 91 1.67 -8.91 -13.06
N LYS A 92 2.35 -9.08 -11.92
CA LYS A 92 2.09 -10.15 -10.97
C LYS A 92 0.82 -9.90 -10.17
N ALA A 93 0.45 -8.64 -9.99
CA ALA A 93 -0.81 -8.20 -9.39
C ALA A 93 -1.44 -7.11 -10.24
N ASP A 94 -2.77 -7.07 -10.28
CA ASP A 94 -3.56 -6.02 -10.92
C ASP A 94 -3.73 -4.83 -9.97
N LEU A 95 -3.89 -5.11 -8.68
CA LEU A 95 -4.03 -4.12 -7.61
C LEU A 95 -3.06 -4.41 -6.46
N VAL A 96 -2.63 -3.36 -5.78
CA VAL A 96 -2.02 -3.42 -4.45
C VAL A 96 -2.98 -2.83 -3.43
N ILE A 97 -3.45 -3.65 -2.50
CA ILE A 97 -4.23 -3.25 -1.33
C ILE A 97 -3.44 -3.73 -0.11
N SER A 98 -2.49 -2.90 0.31
CA SER A 98 -1.47 -3.30 1.28
C SER A 98 -1.05 -2.10 2.14
N SER A 99 -2.03 -1.50 2.85
CA SER A 99 -1.83 -0.26 3.61
C SER A 99 -0.94 0.75 2.87
N LEU A 100 -1.19 0.89 1.56
CA LEU A 100 -0.30 1.60 0.66
C LEU A 100 -0.49 3.11 0.81
N GLY A 101 0.48 3.77 1.42
CA GLY A 101 0.54 5.23 1.49
C GLY A 101 1.06 5.84 0.19
N LYS A 102 0.70 7.11 -0.03
CA LYS A 102 0.98 7.88 -1.23
C LYS A 102 2.13 8.87 -1.00
N ASN A 103 3.06 8.97 -1.95
CA ASN A 103 4.08 10.00 -2.04
C ASN A 103 4.47 10.26 -3.49
N GLU A 104 5.17 11.36 -3.75
CA GLU A 104 5.56 11.80 -5.10
C GLU A 104 6.36 10.74 -5.87
N GLU A 105 7.27 10.02 -5.23
CA GLU A 105 8.08 9.00 -5.91
C GLU A 105 7.22 7.82 -6.39
N ARG A 106 6.26 7.39 -5.57
CA ARG A 106 5.32 6.34 -5.96
C ARG A 106 4.36 6.81 -7.05
N GLU A 107 3.89 8.07 -6.98
CA GLU A 107 3.00 8.68 -7.98
C GLU A 107 3.64 8.80 -9.36
N LYS A 108 4.95 8.82 -9.46
CA LYS A 108 5.66 8.79 -10.77
C LYS A 108 5.46 7.46 -11.50
N VAL A 109 5.29 6.36 -10.77
CA VAL A 109 5.37 5.00 -11.34
C VAL A 109 4.09 4.18 -11.23
N ILE A 110 3.14 4.55 -10.36
CA ILE A 110 1.82 3.92 -10.21
C ILE A 110 0.74 4.97 -10.04
N ASP A 111 -0.53 4.57 -10.23
CA ASP A 111 -1.69 5.37 -9.90
C ASP A 111 -2.32 4.94 -8.58
N PHE A 112 -3.08 5.84 -7.96
CA PHE A 112 -3.72 5.66 -6.67
C PHE A 112 -5.21 5.93 -6.75
N SER A 113 -6.00 5.10 -6.10
CA SER A 113 -7.43 5.34 -5.88
C SER A 113 -7.66 6.51 -4.91
N ILE A 114 -8.94 6.80 -4.62
CA ILE A 114 -9.31 7.53 -3.41
C ILE A 114 -8.98 6.69 -2.17
N ALA A 115 -8.82 7.36 -1.02
CA ALA A 115 -8.49 6.68 0.24
C ALA A 115 -9.60 5.71 0.68
N TYR A 116 -9.20 4.51 1.20
CA TYR A 116 -10.14 3.51 1.70
C TYR A 116 -10.01 3.23 3.20
N ALA A 117 -8.89 3.58 3.83
CA ALA A 117 -8.71 3.43 5.28
C ALA A 117 -7.92 4.60 5.88
N PRO A 118 -8.30 5.08 7.08
CA PRO A 118 -7.52 6.07 7.81
C PRO A 118 -6.22 5.46 8.31
N PHE A 119 -5.13 6.21 8.21
CA PHE A 119 -3.82 5.76 8.66
C PHE A 119 -2.87 6.94 8.82
N PHE A 120 -2.03 6.92 9.83
CA PHE A 120 -0.86 7.78 9.92
C PHE A 120 0.37 6.97 10.36
N SER A 121 1.52 7.40 9.88
CA SER A 121 2.82 6.87 10.27
C SER A 121 3.43 7.72 11.36
N GLY A 122 4.08 7.07 12.33
CA GLY A 122 4.75 7.74 13.44
C GLY A 122 6.00 7.01 13.89
N VAL A 123 6.78 7.71 14.73
CA VAL A 123 7.80 7.08 15.56
C VAL A 123 7.17 6.73 16.90
N PHE A 124 7.35 5.50 17.31
CA PHE A 124 6.81 4.95 18.57
C PHE A 124 7.96 4.39 19.41
N GLY A 125 7.79 4.41 20.71
CA GLY A 125 8.74 3.86 21.67
C GLY A 125 8.10 3.67 23.02
N THR A 126 8.79 3.02 23.97
CA THR A 126 8.29 2.89 25.34
C THR A 126 8.10 4.27 25.97
N LYS A 127 7.21 4.40 26.95
CA LYS A 127 6.93 5.69 27.63
C LYS A 127 8.20 6.34 28.20
N ALA A 128 9.16 5.54 28.64
CA ALA A 128 10.40 5.99 29.26
C ALA A 128 11.33 6.77 28.30
N ILE A 129 11.19 6.58 26.98
CA ILE A 129 12.04 7.25 26.00
C ILE A 129 11.49 8.66 25.73
N ALA A 130 12.29 9.68 26.05
CA ALA A 130 11.94 11.08 25.79
C ALA A 130 12.37 11.46 24.37
N VAL A 131 11.41 11.41 23.43
CA VAL A 131 11.52 11.82 22.02
C VAL A 131 10.21 12.48 21.65
N THR A 132 10.24 13.64 21.04
CA THR A 132 9.04 14.40 20.61
C THR A 132 9.14 14.90 19.17
N SER A 133 10.32 14.78 18.56
CA SER A 133 10.59 15.25 17.20
C SER A 133 11.69 14.42 16.53
N ALA A 134 11.88 14.62 15.22
CA ALA A 134 12.98 13.98 14.49
C ALA A 134 14.36 14.39 15.03
N ALA A 135 14.52 15.62 15.53
CA ALA A 135 15.80 16.10 16.10
C ALA A 135 16.24 15.30 17.34
N ASP A 136 15.28 14.77 18.12
CA ASP A 136 15.55 13.99 19.33
C ASP A 136 15.99 12.55 19.02
N LEU A 137 16.02 12.15 17.76
CA LEU A 137 16.48 10.82 17.33
C LEU A 137 18.01 10.67 17.38
N LYS A 138 18.73 11.75 17.67
CA LYS A 138 20.19 11.74 17.84
C LYS A 138 20.63 10.62 18.77
N GLY A 139 21.56 9.77 18.31
CA GLY A 139 22.10 8.65 19.06
C GLY A 139 21.09 7.52 19.35
N LYS A 140 19.88 7.53 18.75
CA LYS A 140 18.86 6.49 18.89
C LYS A 140 18.91 5.49 17.76
N THR A 141 18.47 4.26 18.05
CA THR A 141 18.24 3.23 17.06
C THR A 141 16.74 3.12 16.75
N ILE A 142 16.38 3.27 15.48
CA ILE A 142 15.00 3.20 15.02
C ILE A 142 14.83 2.02 14.05
N GLY A 143 13.95 1.08 14.36
CA GLY A 143 13.57 0.01 13.45
C GLY A 143 12.55 0.52 12.43
N ALA A 144 12.76 0.19 11.17
CA ALA A 144 11.82 0.48 10.09
C ALA A 144 11.78 -0.66 9.07
N THR A 145 10.63 -0.87 8.45
CA THR A 145 10.46 -1.90 7.42
C THR A 145 10.86 -1.34 6.07
N ARG A 146 11.77 -2.03 5.37
CA ARG A 146 12.25 -1.65 4.03
C ARG A 146 11.07 -1.45 3.06
N GLY A 147 11.07 -0.32 2.34
CA GLY A 147 10.03 0.03 1.37
C GLY A 147 8.70 0.51 1.97
N ALA A 148 8.61 0.63 3.30
CA ALA A 148 7.48 1.27 3.97
C ALA A 148 7.52 2.79 3.78
N ILE A 149 6.34 3.45 3.84
CA ILE A 149 6.29 4.91 3.66
C ILE A 149 6.94 5.65 4.82
N GLU A 150 6.80 5.13 6.03
CA GLU A 150 7.46 5.64 7.24
C GLU A 150 8.98 5.49 7.18
N GLU A 151 9.50 4.42 6.57
CA GLU A 151 10.94 4.24 6.36
C GLU A 151 11.49 5.32 5.43
N GLN A 152 10.80 5.57 4.31
CA GLN A 152 11.19 6.58 3.34
C GLN A 152 11.15 7.99 3.95
N ALA A 153 10.05 8.34 4.62
CA ALA A 153 9.88 9.65 5.24
C ALA A 153 10.85 9.87 6.41
N LEU A 154 11.10 8.86 7.25
CA LEU A 154 12.07 8.92 8.34
C LEU A 154 13.49 9.11 7.81
N THR A 155 13.87 8.38 6.76
CA THR A 155 15.18 8.50 6.12
C THR A 155 15.46 9.91 5.63
N ALA A 156 14.43 10.61 5.13
CA ALA A 156 14.55 11.99 4.65
C ALA A 156 14.65 13.02 5.78
N SER A 157 14.19 12.70 7.00
CA SER A 157 14.08 13.67 8.12
C SER A 157 14.96 13.35 9.34
N ALA A 158 15.51 12.14 9.44
CA ALA A 158 16.34 11.73 10.57
C ALA A 158 17.68 12.46 10.56
N PRO A 159 18.20 12.91 11.74
CA PRO A 159 19.51 13.50 11.83
C PRO A 159 20.61 12.49 11.48
N PRO A 160 21.80 12.94 11.01
CA PRO A 160 22.87 12.06 10.53
C PRO A 160 23.39 11.05 11.56
N ASP A 161 23.27 11.35 12.84
CA ASP A 161 23.69 10.50 13.95
C ASP A 161 22.56 9.62 14.52
N ALA A 162 21.37 9.63 13.92
CA ALA A 162 20.35 8.62 14.15
C ALA A 162 20.65 7.35 13.35
N THR A 163 20.46 6.18 13.97
CA THR A 163 20.65 4.90 13.31
C THR A 163 19.31 4.30 12.88
N VAL A 164 18.97 4.36 11.58
CA VAL A 164 17.78 3.70 11.05
C VAL A 164 18.15 2.26 10.63
N LYS A 165 17.74 1.27 11.43
CA LYS A 165 17.88 -0.14 11.12
C LYS A 165 16.71 -0.61 10.28
N ARG A 166 17.01 -1.10 9.07
CA ARG A 166 16.03 -1.57 8.10
C ARG A 166 15.89 -3.07 8.15
N PHE A 167 14.67 -3.54 8.32
CA PHE A 167 14.32 -4.96 8.31
C PHE A 167 13.54 -5.30 7.03
N GLU A 168 13.63 -6.55 6.59
CA GLU A 168 13.04 -6.98 5.31
C GLU A 168 11.51 -7.06 5.35
N ASP A 169 10.93 -7.31 6.53
CA ASP A 169 9.49 -7.41 6.74
C ASP A 169 9.05 -6.80 8.08
N ASN A 170 7.74 -6.66 8.25
CA ASN A 170 7.17 -6.04 9.44
C ASN A 170 7.32 -6.92 10.69
N ASN A 171 7.26 -8.25 10.56
CA ASN A 171 7.46 -9.15 11.69
C ASN A 171 8.86 -8.98 12.29
N ALA A 172 9.89 -8.92 11.44
CA ALA A 172 11.26 -8.68 11.88
C ALA A 172 11.43 -7.29 12.53
N THR A 173 10.81 -6.25 11.96
CA THR A 173 10.81 -4.90 12.52
C THR A 173 10.17 -4.87 13.90
N ILE A 174 8.99 -5.48 14.06
CA ILE A 174 8.25 -5.56 15.32
C ILE A 174 9.06 -6.37 16.35
N ALA A 175 9.61 -7.52 15.95
CA ALA A 175 10.41 -8.37 16.82
C ALA A 175 11.66 -7.63 17.36
N ALA A 176 12.33 -6.85 16.50
CA ALA A 176 13.48 -6.04 16.90
C ALA A 176 13.10 -4.96 17.94
N PHE A 177 11.94 -4.34 17.81
CA PHE A 177 11.43 -3.41 18.81
C PHE A 177 11.05 -4.12 20.11
N VAL A 178 10.28 -5.21 20.02
CA VAL A 178 9.80 -5.97 21.20
C VAL A 178 10.96 -6.57 22.00
N SER A 179 12.01 -7.05 21.34
CA SER A 179 13.20 -7.60 21.99
C SER A 179 14.16 -6.55 22.56
N GLY A 180 13.98 -5.27 22.20
CA GLY A 180 14.90 -4.19 22.59
C GLY A 180 16.15 -4.07 21.72
N GLN A 181 16.19 -4.73 20.58
CA GLN A 181 17.26 -4.58 19.58
C GLN A 181 17.29 -3.17 18.98
N VAL A 182 16.15 -2.49 18.96
CA VAL A 182 16.01 -1.07 18.62
C VAL A 182 15.27 -0.32 19.74
N ASP A 183 15.57 0.96 19.91
CA ASP A 183 14.95 1.82 20.93
C ASP A 183 13.53 2.21 20.52
N LEU A 184 13.35 2.50 19.24
CA LEU A 184 12.15 3.06 18.63
C LEU A 184 11.75 2.25 17.43
N ILE A 185 10.49 2.36 17.02
CA ILE A 185 9.95 1.78 15.80
C ILE A 185 9.21 2.84 14.99
N ALA A 186 9.50 2.93 13.69
CA ALA A 186 8.72 3.70 12.73
C ALA A 186 7.69 2.75 12.10
N THR A 187 6.40 3.01 12.35
CA THR A 187 5.30 2.16 11.88
C THR A 187 3.97 2.92 11.89
N GLY A 188 2.89 2.26 11.51
CA GLY A 188 1.54 2.81 11.56
C GLY A 188 0.94 2.82 12.97
N ASN A 189 0.05 3.77 13.21
CA ASN A 189 -0.67 3.93 14.48
C ASN A 189 -1.44 2.67 14.91
N THR A 190 -2.14 2.03 13.98
CA THR A 190 -2.93 0.81 14.24
C THR A 190 -2.07 -0.41 14.54
N VAL A 191 -0.89 -0.50 13.90
CA VAL A 191 0.10 -1.55 14.17
C VAL A 191 0.72 -1.35 15.54
N ALA A 192 1.07 -0.10 15.90
CA ALA A 192 1.56 0.22 17.25
C ALA A 192 0.52 -0.14 18.33
N ALA A 193 -0.76 0.13 18.08
CA ALA A 193 -1.85 -0.29 18.98
C ALA A 193 -1.92 -1.82 19.12
N ALA A 194 -1.82 -2.56 18.01
CA ALA A 194 -1.82 -4.03 18.04
C ALA A 194 -0.60 -4.62 18.78
N ILE A 195 0.57 -3.96 18.71
CA ILE A 195 1.74 -4.34 19.51
C ILE A 195 1.49 -4.09 21.00
N ALA A 196 0.91 -2.94 21.36
CA ALA A 196 0.61 -2.58 22.73
C ALA A 196 -0.36 -3.58 23.39
N GLU A 197 -1.35 -4.05 22.65
CA GLU A 197 -2.30 -5.08 23.11
C GLU A 197 -1.60 -6.42 23.34
N LYS A 198 -0.75 -6.86 22.43
CA LYS A 198 -0.07 -8.17 22.49
C LYS A 198 1.10 -8.22 23.46
N VAL A 199 1.81 -7.11 23.66
CA VAL A 199 3.03 -7.02 24.48
C VAL A 199 2.96 -5.78 25.38
N PRO A 200 2.08 -5.76 26.41
CA PRO A 200 1.88 -4.60 27.28
C PRO A 200 3.16 -4.13 27.99
N ALA A 201 4.06 -5.06 28.34
CA ALA A 201 5.32 -4.75 29.01
C ALA A 201 6.26 -3.85 28.16
N ARG A 202 6.06 -3.85 26.85
CA ARG A 202 6.82 -3.04 25.91
C ARG A 202 5.90 -2.25 24.95
N ALA A 203 4.74 -1.84 25.47
CA ALA A 203 3.74 -1.09 24.71
C ALA A 203 4.34 0.16 24.08
N PRO A 204 4.28 0.32 22.74
CA PRO A 204 4.75 1.51 22.06
C PRO A 204 3.78 2.67 22.29
N ALA A 205 4.30 3.81 22.71
CA ALA A 205 3.61 5.09 22.77
C ALA A 205 4.07 5.98 21.62
N LEU A 206 3.15 6.73 21.02
CA LEU A 206 3.47 7.70 19.97
C LEU A 206 4.47 8.74 20.53
N LYS A 207 5.52 8.96 19.79
CA LYS A 207 6.53 10.00 20.04
C LYS A 207 6.24 11.24 19.19
N PHE A 208 6.15 11.06 17.89
CA PHE A 208 5.67 12.08 16.96
C PHE A 208 5.13 11.46 15.68
N VAL A 209 4.27 12.19 15.00
CA VAL A 209 3.74 11.79 13.69
C VAL A 209 4.77 12.10 12.62
N ILE A 210 5.09 11.11 11.79
CA ILE A 210 5.98 11.29 10.63
C ILE A 210 5.15 11.83 9.46
N LYS A 211 4.00 11.19 9.20
CA LYS A 211 3.15 11.52 8.05
C LYS A 211 1.71 11.08 8.30
N ASP A 212 0.77 11.97 8.00
CA ASP A 212 -0.62 11.58 7.78
C ASP A 212 -0.69 10.97 6.38
N SER A 213 -1.06 9.72 6.30
CA SER A 213 -0.98 8.93 5.07
C SER A 213 -2.08 7.88 5.01
N PRO A 214 -3.32 8.28 4.67
CA PRO A 214 -4.39 7.31 4.42
C PRO A 214 -3.96 6.19 3.48
N CYS A 215 -4.65 5.05 3.54
CA CYS A 215 -4.38 3.92 2.66
C CYS A 215 -5.14 4.05 1.35
N TYR A 216 -4.46 3.73 0.25
CA TYR A 216 -4.96 3.80 -1.11
C TYR A 216 -4.77 2.46 -1.82
N VAL A 217 -5.63 2.17 -2.78
CA VAL A 217 -5.39 1.09 -3.74
C VAL A 217 -4.39 1.59 -4.79
N GLY A 218 -3.31 0.86 -4.99
CA GLY A 218 -2.34 1.12 -6.05
C GLY A 218 -2.63 0.26 -7.29
N LEU A 219 -2.40 0.81 -8.47
CA LEU A 219 -2.51 0.12 -9.76
C LEU A 219 -1.49 0.68 -10.76
N ASN A 220 -1.23 -0.05 -11.84
CA ASN A 220 -0.31 0.43 -12.88
C ASN A 220 -0.78 1.75 -13.48
N LYS A 221 0.16 2.49 -14.05
CA LYS A 221 -0.12 3.67 -14.87
C LYS A 221 -0.90 3.28 -16.13
N ASN A 222 -1.69 4.25 -16.62
CA ASN A 222 -2.43 4.13 -17.88
C ASN A 222 -3.55 3.07 -17.85
N GLU A 223 -4.17 2.85 -16.67
CA GLU A 223 -5.33 1.98 -16.45
C GLU A 223 -6.56 2.80 -15.99
N PRO A 224 -7.03 3.78 -16.80
CA PRO A 224 -8.05 4.73 -16.35
C PRO A 224 -9.41 4.09 -16.09
N ALA A 225 -9.79 3.04 -16.83
CA ALA A 225 -11.07 2.35 -16.62
C ALA A 225 -11.04 1.54 -15.31
N LEU A 226 -9.93 0.84 -15.02
CA LEU A 226 -9.76 0.13 -13.75
C LEU A 226 -9.75 1.10 -12.58
N LEU A 227 -9.02 2.22 -12.68
CA LEU A 227 -8.98 3.25 -11.64
C LEU A 227 -10.36 3.86 -11.37
N ALA A 228 -11.09 4.22 -12.41
CA ALA A 228 -12.44 4.76 -12.28
C ALA A 228 -13.38 3.75 -11.60
N LYS A 229 -13.29 2.47 -11.98
CA LYS A 229 -14.12 1.40 -11.40
C LYS A 229 -13.78 1.14 -9.94
N VAL A 230 -12.50 1.10 -9.57
CA VAL A 230 -12.06 0.98 -8.17
C VAL A 230 -12.57 2.15 -7.33
N ASN A 231 -12.46 3.38 -7.84
CA ASN A 231 -12.97 4.58 -7.14
C ASN A 231 -14.49 4.56 -6.97
N GLU A 232 -15.24 4.11 -7.98
CA GLU A 232 -16.69 3.91 -7.89
C GLU A 232 -17.05 2.95 -6.76
N ILE A 233 -16.36 1.80 -6.70
CA ILE A 233 -16.57 0.77 -5.67
C ILE A 233 -16.27 1.32 -4.28
N ILE A 234 -15.14 2.01 -4.10
CA ILE A 234 -14.78 2.60 -2.80
C ILE A 234 -15.83 3.65 -2.38
N THR A 235 -16.26 4.51 -3.30
CA THR A 235 -17.28 5.53 -3.04
C THR A 235 -18.60 4.90 -2.60
N LYS A 236 -19.04 3.85 -3.31
CA LYS A 236 -20.23 3.09 -2.95
C LYS A 236 -20.10 2.43 -1.57
N ALA A 237 -18.93 1.82 -1.29
CA ALA A 237 -18.65 1.16 -0.01
C ALA A 237 -18.58 2.15 1.17
N LYS A 238 -18.14 3.39 0.94
CA LYS A 238 -18.24 4.46 1.93
C LYS A 238 -19.71 4.84 2.19
N ALA A 239 -20.47 5.04 1.14
CA ALA A 239 -21.88 5.44 1.24
C ALA A 239 -22.77 4.36 1.89
N SER A 240 -22.51 3.07 1.62
CA SER A 240 -23.23 1.94 2.22
C SER A 240 -22.83 1.63 3.67
N GLY A 241 -21.75 2.24 4.15
CA GLY A 241 -21.19 1.97 5.48
C GLY A 241 -20.31 0.70 5.54
N ASP A 242 -19.98 0.07 4.41
CA ASP A 242 -19.14 -1.14 4.43
C ASP A 242 -17.71 -0.81 4.84
N ILE A 243 -17.15 0.34 4.41
CA ILE A 243 -15.86 0.83 4.90
C ILE A 243 -15.89 1.09 6.42
N ALA A 244 -16.99 1.64 6.96
CA ALA A 244 -17.14 1.86 8.40
C ALA A 244 -17.14 0.51 9.17
N LYS A 245 -17.85 -0.50 8.67
CA LYS A 245 -17.84 -1.85 9.25
C LYS A 245 -16.44 -2.48 9.24
N LEU A 246 -15.65 -2.29 8.14
CA LEU A 246 -14.26 -2.75 8.09
C LEU A 246 -13.39 -2.06 9.13
N SER A 247 -13.58 -0.73 9.32
CA SER A 247 -12.86 0.03 10.34
C SER A 247 -13.17 -0.48 11.75
N GLU A 248 -14.43 -0.65 12.09
CA GLU A 248 -14.85 -1.18 13.40
C GLU A 248 -14.34 -2.61 13.63
N LYS A 249 -14.44 -3.47 12.59
CA LYS A 249 -14.00 -4.87 12.68
C LYS A 249 -12.51 -4.99 12.94
N TRP A 250 -11.69 -4.27 12.18
CA TRP A 250 -10.24 -4.47 12.13
C TRP A 250 -9.45 -3.42 12.90
N LEU A 251 -9.82 -2.13 12.77
CA LEU A 251 -9.10 -1.03 13.42
C LEU A 251 -9.67 -0.71 14.82
N LYS A 252 -10.81 -1.33 15.20
CA LYS A 252 -11.49 -1.12 16.48
C LYS A 252 -11.87 0.34 16.73
N ALA A 253 -12.10 1.09 15.67
CA ALA A 253 -12.40 2.51 15.71
C ALA A 253 -13.37 2.90 14.60
N PRO A 254 -14.27 3.88 14.85
CA PRO A 254 -15.07 4.48 13.79
C PRO A 254 -14.18 5.23 12.80
N LEU A 255 -14.70 5.47 11.60
CA LEU A 255 -14.04 6.35 10.64
C LEU A 255 -13.99 7.78 11.18
N PRO A 256 -12.91 8.54 10.92
CA PRO A 256 -12.84 9.96 11.24
C PRO A 256 -13.95 10.74 10.51
N PRO A 257 -14.46 11.85 11.07
CA PRO A 257 -15.41 12.72 10.38
C PRO A 257 -14.87 13.17 9.02
N GLY A 258 -15.69 13.03 7.98
CA GLY A 258 -15.33 13.44 6.61
C GLY A 258 -14.43 12.47 5.85
N PHE A 259 -14.11 11.30 6.41
CA PHE A 259 -13.38 10.25 5.68
C PHE A 259 -14.34 9.56 4.68
#